data_e70b77f19d17f953ddd63d33918e8ad7
#
_entry.id   e70b77f19d17f953ddd63d33918e8ad7
#
_cell.length_a   1.000
_cell.length_b   1.000
_cell.length_c   1.000
_cell.angle_alpha   90.00
_cell.angle_beta   90.00
_cell.angle_gamma   90.00
#
_symmetry.space_group_name_H-M   'P 1'
#
loop_
_entity.id
_entity.type
_entity.pdbx_description
1 polymer ?
#
loop_
_entity_poly.entity_id
_entity_poly.type
_entity_poly.pdbx_seq_one_letter_code
_entity_poly.pdbx_strand_id
1 'polypeptide(L)'
;MGAAKAIAFAKDIPLVGVHHIEGHIAANYIENKELEPPFMCLVVSGGHTHLVKVVDYGKFEILGITRDDAAGEAFDKVARAIGLGYPGGPKIDRKAKEGNPDAIEFPRAKVAESAYDFSFSGL
;
A
#
# COMPACT_ATOMS: atom_id res chain seq x y z
N MET A 1 -3.08 14.52 14.94
CA MET A 1 -1.80 14.84 15.64
C MET A 1 -2.00 15.81 16.80
N GLY A 2 -2.95 16.78 16.77
CA GLY A 2 -3.15 17.74 17.86
C GLY A 2 -3.52 17.12 19.21
N ALA A 3 -4.45 16.17 19.23
CA ALA A 3 -4.91 15.53 20.47
C ALA A 3 -3.78 14.76 21.21
N ALA A 4 -2.97 13.99 20.47
CA ALA A 4 -1.85 13.27 21.07
C ALA A 4 -0.81 14.23 21.68
N LYS A 5 -0.50 15.33 20.99
CA LYS A 5 0.40 16.36 21.52
C LYS A 5 -0.17 17.03 22.77
N ALA A 6 -1.47 17.34 22.79
CA ALA A 6 -2.13 17.93 23.94
C ALA A 6 -2.12 17.01 25.16
N ILE A 7 -2.37 15.71 24.96
CA ILE A 7 -2.32 14.71 26.03
C ILE A 7 -0.89 14.57 26.58
N ALA A 8 0.11 14.45 25.69
CA ALA A 8 1.49 14.35 26.08
C ALA A 8 1.94 15.58 26.88
N PHE A 9 1.59 16.78 26.41
CA PHE A 9 1.88 18.03 27.12
C PHE A 9 1.19 18.10 28.49
N ALA A 10 -0.12 17.80 28.55
CA ALA A 10 -0.88 17.86 29.80
C ALA A 10 -0.44 16.83 30.85
N LYS A 11 0.14 15.71 30.43
CA LYS A 11 0.59 14.63 31.30
C LYS A 11 2.10 14.62 31.55
N ASP A 12 2.82 15.55 30.93
CA ASP A 12 4.29 15.62 30.96
C ASP A 12 4.95 14.27 30.58
N ILE A 13 4.45 13.64 29.51
CA ILE A 13 4.98 12.37 29.01
C ILE A 13 5.60 12.54 27.64
N PRO A 14 6.67 11.80 27.32
CA PRO A 14 7.30 11.88 26.01
C PRO A 14 6.36 11.41 24.89
N LEU A 15 6.43 12.08 23.73
CA LEU A 15 5.71 11.73 22.53
C LEU A 15 6.68 11.38 21.41
N VAL A 16 6.62 10.14 20.93
CA VAL A 16 7.43 9.67 19.82
C VAL A 16 6.57 9.62 18.55
N GLY A 17 7.01 10.32 17.50
CA GLY A 17 6.38 10.25 16.19
C GLY A 17 6.83 9.00 15.44
N VAL A 18 5.88 8.24 14.91
CA VAL A 18 6.15 7.09 14.04
C VAL A 18 5.53 7.35 12.67
N HIS A 19 6.30 7.11 11.62
CA HIS A 19 5.79 7.25 10.26
C HIS A 19 4.79 6.13 9.95
N HIS A 20 3.63 6.50 9.35
CA HIS A 20 2.53 5.56 9.12
C HIS A 20 2.95 4.32 8.30
N ILE A 21 3.69 4.52 7.22
CA ILE A 21 4.16 3.42 6.37
C ILE A 21 5.18 2.54 7.09
N GLU A 22 6.06 3.12 7.90
CA GLU A 22 6.98 2.36 8.75
C GLU A 22 6.23 1.51 9.76
N GLY A 23 5.12 2.02 10.30
CA GLY A 23 4.24 1.27 11.18
C GLY A 23 3.63 0.03 10.48
N HIS A 24 3.22 0.17 9.22
CA HIS A 24 2.73 -0.97 8.42
C HIS A 24 3.82 -2.01 8.17
N ILE A 25 5.04 -1.58 7.88
CA ILE A 25 6.18 -2.48 7.69
C ILE A 25 6.50 -3.20 9.00
N ALA A 26 6.60 -2.45 10.10
CA ALA A 26 6.92 -2.98 11.42
C ALA A 26 5.90 -3.98 11.95
N ALA A 27 4.62 -3.87 11.55
CA ALA A 27 3.58 -4.82 11.93
C ALA A 27 3.89 -6.26 11.49
N ASN A 28 4.67 -6.45 10.42
CA ASN A 28 5.07 -7.78 9.96
C ASN A 28 5.97 -8.52 10.97
N TYR A 29 6.75 -7.80 11.77
CA TYR A 29 7.58 -8.42 12.82
C TYR A 29 6.76 -9.01 13.97
N ILE A 30 5.51 -8.56 14.15
CA ILE A 30 4.61 -9.10 15.18
C ILE A 30 4.14 -10.50 14.76
N GLU A 31 3.77 -10.65 13.49
CA GLU A 31 3.25 -11.89 12.92
C GLU A 31 4.37 -12.88 12.59
N ASN A 32 5.50 -12.37 12.09
CA ASN A 32 6.63 -13.17 11.60
C ASN A 32 7.87 -12.86 12.44
N LYS A 33 8.01 -13.55 13.55
CA LYS A 33 9.13 -13.35 14.51
C LYS A 33 10.51 -13.69 13.92
N GLU A 34 10.54 -14.53 12.90
CA GLU A 34 11.75 -14.94 12.17
C GLU A 34 12.15 -13.94 11.07
N LEU A 35 11.32 -12.90 10.83
CA LEU A 35 11.60 -11.93 9.79
C LEU A 35 12.70 -10.98 10.22
N GLU A 36 13.81 -10.99 9.53
CA GLU A 36 14.95 -10.11 9.75
C GLU A 36 15.33 -9.32 8.50
N PRO A 37 15.79 -8.07 8.62
CA PRO A 37 16.36 -7.34 7.49
C PRO A 37 17.64 -8.02 6.97
N PRO A 38 17.98 -7.86 5.66
CA PRO A 38 17.25 -7.07 4.68
C PRO A 38 16.14 -7.86 3.98
N PHE A 39 15.02 -7.18 3.65
CA PHE A 39 13.95 -7.77 2.84
C PHE A 39 13.22 -6.70 2.02
N MET A 40 12.41 -7.17 1.06
CA MET A 40 11.54 -6.32 0.26
C MET A 40 10.12 -6.31 0.84
N CYS A 41 9.52 -5.13 0.94
CA CYS A 41 8.15 -4.96 1.40
C CYS A 41 7.32 -4.22 0.35
N LEU A 42 6.22 -4.83 -0.07
CA LEU A 42 5.22 -4.17 -0.90
C LEU A 42 4.08 -3.68 0.00
N VAL A 43 3.99 -2.37 0.17
CA VAL A 43 2.90 -1.73 0.92
C VAL A 43 1.79 -1.38 -0.07
N VAL A 44 0.64 -2.02 0.07
CA VAL A 44 -0.53 -1.82 -0.80
C VAL A 44 -1.76 -1.51 0.04
N SER A 45 -2.38 -0.37 -0.24
CA SER A 45 -3.60 0.06 0.46
C SER A 45 -4.52 0.88 -0.47
N GLY A 46 -5.59 1.43 0.09
CA GLY A 46 -6.48 2.35 -0.63
C GLY A 46 -5.83 3.71 -0.94
N GLY A 47 -4.77 4.10 -0.25
CA GLY A 47 -4.12 5.40 -0.43
C GLY A 47 -2.63 5.33 -0.76
N HIS A 48 -2.00 4.15 -0.65
CA HIS A 48 -0.57 4.01 -0.85
C HIS A 48 -0.23 2.74 -1.62
N THR A 49 0.72 2.85 -2.54
CA THR A 49 1.38 1.70 -3.17
C THR A 49 2.86 2.02 -3.27
N HIS A 50 3.67 1.36 -2.44
CA HIS A 50 5.10 1.57 -2.33
C HIS A 50 5.86 0.23 -2.37
N LEU A 51 6.93 0.18 -3.12
CA LEU A 51 7.93 -0.88 -3.02
C LEU A 51 9.08 -0.37 -2.17
N VAL A 52 9.31 -1.01 -1.04
CA VAL A 52 10.28 -0.57 -0.03
C VAL A 52 11.29 -1.67 0.21
N LYS A 53 12.57 -1.33 0.19
CA LYS A 53 13.65 -2.18 0.69
C LYS A 53 13.89 -1.83 2.15
N VAL A 54 13.68 -2.78 3.02
CA VAL A 54 14.06 -2.70 4.42
C VAL A 54 15.51 -3.13 4.52
N VAL A 55 16.38 -2.17 4.78
CA VAL A 55 17.83 -2.39 4.81
C VAL A 55 18.28 -2.90 6.18
N ASP A 56 17.66 -2.35 7.22
CA ASP A 56 17.91 -2.65 8.62
C ASP A 56 16.67 -2.23 9.44
N TYR A 57 16.60 -2.57 10.71
CA TYR A 57 15.54 -2.10 11.61
C TYR A 57 15.48 -0.58 11.63
N GLY A 58 14.31 -0.03 11.26
CA GLY A 58 14.10 1.42 11.17
C GLY A 58 14.84 2.11 10.00
N LYS A 59 15.44 1.37 9.07
CA LYS A 59 16.09 1.92 7.87
C LYS A 59 15.43 1.42 6.60
N PHE A 60 14.84 2.34 5.86
CA PHE A 60 14.01 2.07 4.69
C PHE A 60 14.52 2.83 3.47
N GLU A 61 14.47 2.16 2.33
CA GLU A 61 14.78 2.73 1.02
C GLU A 61 13.56 2.52 0.12
N ILE A 62 12.92 3.60 -0.31
CA ILE A 62 11.79 3.54 -1.23
C ILE A 62 12.35 3.32 -2.64
N LEU A 63 12.03 2.19 -3.25
CA LEU A 63 12.48 1.86 -4.59
C LEU A 63 11.48 2.29 -5.65
N GLY A 64 10.18 2.22 -5.34
CA GLY A 64 9.12 2.60 -6.26
C GLY A 64 7.85 3.04 -5.54
N ILE A 65 7.12 3.92 -6.19
CA ILE A 65 5.81 4.43 -5.73
C ILE A 65 4.83 4.42 -6.88
N THR A 66 3.54 4.50 -6.57
CA THR A 66 2.56 4.81 -7.62
C THR A 66 2.70 6.26 -8.08
N ARG A 67 2.56 6.48 -9.37
CA ARG A 67 2.62 7.82 -9.99
C ARG A 67 1.24 8.47 -10.13
N ASP A 68 0.21 7.70 -9.86
CA ASP A 68 -1.18 8.12 -9.95
C ASP A 68 -2.00 7.47 -8.82
N ASP A 69 -3.06 6.75 -9.12
CA ASP A 69 -3.88 6.08 -8.11
C ASP A 69 -3.10 5.01 -7.35
N ALA A 70 -3.43 4.83 -6.08
CA ALA A 70 -3.03 3.62 -5.37
C ALA A 70 -3.80 2.39 -5.91
N ALA A 71 -3.24 1.20 -5.75
CA ALA A 71 -3.87 -0.03 -6.25
C ALA A 71 -5.30 -0.22 -5.69
N GLY A 72 -5.51 0.01 -4.38
CA GLY A 72 -6.84 -0.09 -3.78
C GLY A 72 -7.81 0.96 -4.30
N GLU A 73 -7.35 2.17 -4.56
CA GLU A 73 -8.15 3.24 -5.18
C GLU A 73 -8.57 2.86 -6.60
N ALA A 74 -7.67 2.28 -7.40
CA ALA A 74 -7.99 1.79 -8.73
C ALA A 74 -9.07 0.71 -8.69
N PHE A 75 -8.98 -0.26 -7.76
CA PHE A 75 -10.03 -1.25 -7.53
C PHE A 75 -11.38 -0.60 -7.18
N ASP A 76 -11.40 0.41 -6.33
CA ASP A 76 -12.64 1.10 -5.95
C ASP A 76 -13.25 1.86 -7.14
N LYS A 77 -12.42 2.51 -7.97
CA LYS A 77 -12.86 3.20 -9.19
C LYS A 77 -13.45 2.23 -10.21
N VAL A 78 -12.75 1.14 -10.50
CA VAL A 78 -13.23 0.10 -11.42
C VAL A 78 -14.52 -0.55 -10.90
N ALA A 79 -14.58 -0.93 -9.63
CA ALA A 79 -15.78 -1.51 -9.03
C ALA A 79 -16.99 -0.60 -9.16
N ARG A 80 -16.80 0.70 -8.97
CA ARG A 80 -17.86 1.70 -9.15
C ARG A 80 -18.31 1.80 -10.60
N ALA A 81 -17.35 1.79 -11.54
CA ALA A 81 -17.66 1.86 -12.97
C ALA A 81 -18.47 0.66 -13.47
N ILE A 82 -18.19 -0.54 -12.96
CA ILE A 82 -18.92 -1.77 -13.34
C ILE A 82 -20.10 -2.08 -12.42
N GLY A 83 -20.50 -1.15 -11.54
CA GLY A 83 -21.72 -1.26 -10.72
C GLY A 83 -21.59 -2.14 -9.46
N LEU A 84 -20.39 -2.55 -9.05
CA LEU A 84 -20.19 -3.35 -7.84
C LEU A 84 -20.20 -2.51 -6.55
N GLY A 85 -19.98 -1.20 -6.65
CA GLY A 85 -19.97 -0.28 -5.52
C GLY A 85 -18.74 -0.43 -4.61
N TYR A 86 -18.84 0.11 -3.39
CA TYR A 86 -17.75 0.19 -2.40
C TYR A 86 -17.94 -0.83 -1.25
N PRO A 87 -16.87 -1.39 -0.64
CA PRO A 87 -15.48 -1.37 -1.07
C PRO A 87 -15.24 -2.22 -2.33
N GLY A 88 -14.44 -1.71 -3.27
CA GLY A 88 -14.26 -2.33 -4.59
C GLY A 88 -13.39 -3.57 -4.58
N GLY A 89 -12.24 -3.52 -3.93
CA GLY A 89 -11.27 -4.61 -3.93
C GLY A 89 -11.87 -5.98 -3.58
N PRO A 90 -12.51 -6.15 -2.41
CA PRO A 90 -13.10 -7.44 -2.03
C PRO A 90 -14.24 -7.91 -2.94
N LYS A 91 -14.95 -6.98 -3.59
CA LYS A 91 -16.05 -7.32 -4.50
C LYS A 91 -15.54 -7.79 -5.85
N ILE A 92 -14.51 -7.13 -6.39
CA ILE A 92 -13.82 -7.53 -7.61
C ILE A 92 -13.14 -8.89 -7.39
N ASP A 93 -12.41 -9.08 -6.28
CA ASP A 93 -11.75 -10.35 -5.98
C ASP A 93 -12.70 -11.54 -5.96
N ARG A 94 -13.88 -11.35 -5.35
CA ARG A 94 -14.92 -12.39 -5.36
C ARG A 94 -15.44 -12.68 -6.76
N LYS A 95 -15.72 -11.63 -7.54
CA LYS A 95 -16.23 -11.79 -8.92
C LYS A 95 -15.18 -12.38 -9.86
N ALA A 96 -13.92 -12.05 -9.68
CA ALA A 96 -12.82 -12.58 -10.48
C ALA A 96 -12.71 -14.12 -10.41
N LYS A 97 -13.06 -14.71 -9.27
CA LYS A 97 -13.07 -16.19 -9.08
C LYS A 97 -14.08 -16.92 -9.97
N GLU A 98 -15.10 -16.23 -10.45
CA GLU A 98 -16.12 -16.75 -11.36
C GLU A 98 -15.77 -16.47 -12.84
N GLY A 99 -14.76 -15.68 -13.10
CA GLY A 99 -14.36 -15.21 -14.42
C GLY A 99 -13.32 -16.11 -15.10
N ASN A 100 -13.12 -15.85 -16.39
CA ASN A 100 -12.02 -16.41 -17.15
C ASN A 100 -10.86 -15.40 -17.20
N PRO A 101 -9.70 -15.67 -16.57
CA PRO A 101 -8.59 -14.74 -16.53
C PRO A 101 -7.96 -14.47 -17.91
N ASP A 102 -8.18 -15.38 -18.87
CA ASP A 102 -7.61 -15.29 -20.23
C ASP A 102 -8.59 -14.71 -21.25
N ALA A 103 -9.77 -14.26 -20.83
CA ALA A 103 -10.80 -13.74 -21.73
C ALA A 103 -10.39 -12.43 -22.42
N ILE A 104 -9.62 -11.60 -21.72
CA ILE A 104 -9.17 -10.28 -22.23
C ILE A 104 -7.73 -10.07 -21.78
N GLU A 105 -6.86 -9.80 -22.73
CA GLU A 105 -5.48 -9.40 -22.45
C GLU A 105 -5.44 -7.90 -22.13
N PHE A 106 -5.21 -7.57 -20.86
CA PHE A 106 -5.05 -6.19 -20.43
C PHE A 106 -3.59 -5.72 -20.61
N PRO A 107 -3.38 -4.47 -21.07
CA PRO A 107 -2.04 -3.91 -21.12
C PRO A 107 -1.44 -3.76 -19.71
N ARG A 108 -0.13 -3.85 -19.63
CA ARG A 108 0.61 -3.52 -18.41
C ARG A 108 1.15 -2.11 -18.51
N ALA A 109 0.84 -1.27 -17.54
CA ALA A 109 1.37 0.07 -17.49
C ALA A 109 2.91 0.04 -17.36
N LYS A 110 3.57 0.91 -18.14
CA LYS A 110 5.02 1.12 -18.08
C LYS A 110 5.28 2.56 -17.70
N VAL A 111 6.07 2.75 -16.64
CA VAL A 111 6.54 4.08 -16.22
C VAL A 111 7.93 4.28 -16.83
N ALA A 112 8.04 5.23 -17.76
CA ALA A 112 9.22 5.40 -18.60
C ALA A 112 10.49 5.80 -17.81
N GLU A 113 10.32 6.48 -16.67
CA GLU A 113 11.41 7.09 -15.92
C GLU A 113 11.86 6.26 -14.72
N SER A 114 11.22 5.14 -14.41
CA SER A 114 11.52 4.30 -13.25
C SER A 114 11.19 2.83 -13.50
N ALA A 115 12.14 1.96 -13.17
CA ALA A 115 11.96 0.52 -13.29
C ALA A 115 11.00 -0.08 -12.24
N TYR A 116 10.74 0.63 -11.14
CA TYR A 116 10.00 0.13 -9.98
C TYR A 116 8.73 0.90 -9.65
N ASP A 117 8.46 2.00 -10.35
CA ASP A 117 7.24 2.75 -10.13
C ASP A 117 6.02 2.08 -10.76
N PHE A 118 4.87 2.37 -10.20
CA PHE A 118 3.57 1.83 -10.63
C PHE A 118 2.72 2.91 -11.27
N SER A 119 1.80 2.50 -12.12
CA SER A 119 0.69 3.31 -12.60
C SER A 119 -0.55 2.41 -12.68
N PHE A 120 -1.64 2.85 -12.10
CA PHE A 120 -2.91 2.11 -12.07
C PHE A 120 -4.05 2.86 -12.78
N SER A 121 -3.90 4.16 -13.03
CA SER A 121 -4.88 4.96 -13.76
C SER A 121 -4.72 4.86 -15.29
N GLY A 122 -3.59 4.33 -15.76
CA GLY A 122 -3.29 4.14 -17.16
C GLY A 122 -3.70 2.78 -17.74
N LEU A 123 -4.43 1.99 -16.95
CA LEU A 123 -4.90 0.65 -17.33
C LEU A 123 -6.27 0.72 -18.04
#